data_8bf452f1353cfbd7878015cbe2e0d975
#
_entry.id   8bf452f1353cfbd7878015cbe2e0d975
#
_cell.length_a   1.000
_cell.length_b   1.000
_cell.length_c   1.000
_cell.angle_alpha   90.00
_cell.angle_beta   90.00
_cell.angle_gamma   90.00
#
_symmetry.space_group_name_H-M   'P 1'
#
loop_
_entity.id
_entity.type
_entity.pdbx_description
1 polymer ?
#
loop_
_entity_poly.entity_id
_entity_poly.type
_entity_poly.pdbx_seq_one_letter_code
_entity_poly.pdbx_strand_id
1 'polypeptide(L)'
;IFLFSVKWILSFYFFKENLPVRIIFESVADGYYYYPLIKYLAFFELNNSFDPYINSLKIIPLPLSGIFIHSVFYKIFGYSAFIILEFFAIFIFLFLFYKIFSYFFLENESIVLSLFLFAIPSIIAILNIENLPYINLLKSNFYTLRVPRPMINSLYLFTFVYLLVLMEKDKIIDKRKFIFLGIILGFSLSSFFYFFIIEATAFLFFLFYKFKFNFLKKIIEQYKNFLLSIFFFLISILPFVLNVLLAEKDFTERQCVFNLGFEKKKILLDH
;
A
#
# COMPACT_ATOMS: atom_id res chain seq x y z
N ILE A 1 13.12 -6.83 15.58
CA ILE A 1 14.20 -6.06 14.89
C ILE A 1 15.42 -6.95 14.72
N PHE A 2 16.00 -7.56 15.77
CA PHE A 2 17.24 -8.36 15.67
C PHE A 2 17.16 -9.44 14.58
N LEU A 3 16.10 -10.26 14.52
CA LEU A 3 15.94 -11.32 13.51
C LEU A 3 15.95 -10.77 12.08
N PHE A 4 15.34 -9.59 11.85
CA PHE A 4 15.36 -8.94 10.54
C PHE A 4 16.74 -8.34 10.20
N SER A 5 17.49 -7.92 11.21
CA SER A 5 18.87 -7.44 11.03
C SER A 5 19.82 -8.53 10.58
N VAL A 6 19.61 -9.78 11.01
CA VAL A 6 20.48 -10.92 10.66
C VAL A 6 20.61 -11.10 9.16
N LYS A 7 19.48 -11.02 8.43
CA LYS A 7 19.46 -11.08 6.96
C LYS A 7 20.45 -10.07 6.35
N TRP A 8 20.39 -8.82 6.80
CA TRP A 8 21.23 -7.75 6.26
C TRP A 8 22.67 -7.80 6.75
N ILE A 9 22.90 -8.23 7.99
CA ILE A 9 24.26 -8.47 8.52
C ILE A 9 24.95 -9.57 7.71
N LEU A 10 24.26 -10.68 7.45
CA LEU A 10 24.79 -11.76 6.62
C LEU A 10 25.02 -11.32 5.17
N SER A 11 24.04 -10.57 4.60
CA SER A 11 24.20 -10.02 3.26
C SER A 11 25.41 -9.08 3.14
N PHE A 12 25.62 -8.22 4.14
CA PHE A 12 26.77 -7.34 4.19
C PHE A 12 28.08 -8.13 4.30
N TYR A 13 28.11 -9.17 5.13
CA TYR A 13 29.32 -9.98 5.34
C TYR A 13 29.72 -10.80 4.09
N PHE A 14 28.72 -11.46 3.47
CA PHE A 14 29.00 -12.36 2.34
C PHE A 14 29.06 -11.67 0.97
N PHE A 15 28.39 -10.52 0.80
CA PHE A 15 28.23 -9.85 -0.50
C PHE A 15 28.76 -8.41 -0.50
N LYS A 16 29.77 -8.11 0.30
CA LYS A 16 30.30 -6.76 0.51
C LYS A 16 30.48 -5.96 -0.77
N GLU A 17 31.08 -6.54 -1.80
CA GLU A 17 31.38 -5.88 -3.09
C GLU A 17 30.11 -5.69 -3.94
N ASN A 18 29.16 -6.61 -3.86
CA ASN A 18 27.92 -6.62 -4.63
C ASN A 18 26.68 -6.28 -3.79
N LEU A 19 26.90 -5.65 -2.63
CA LEU A 19 25.81 -5.33 -1.70
C LEU A 19 24.68 -4.52 -2.32
N PRO A 20 24.90 -3.49 -3.16
CA PRO A 20 23.82 -2.75 -3.82
C PRO A 20 22.92 -3.65 -4.68
N VAL A 21 23.53 -4.54 -5.45
CA VAL A 21 22.82 -5.50 -6.31
C VAL A 21 22.00 -6.47 -5.44
N ARG A 22 22.61 -6.98 -4.37
CA ARG A 22 21.93 -7.90 -3.43
C ARG A 22 20.75 -7.23 -2.75
N ILE A 23 20.88 -5.97 -2.30
CA ILE A 23 19.80 -5.20 -1.70
C ILE A 23 18.62 -5.08 -2.68
N ILE A 24 18.88 -4.78 -3.95
CA ILE A 24 17.84 -4.66 -4.96
C ILE A 24 17.12 -6.00 -5.13
N PHE A 25 17.85 -7.10 -5.32
CA PHE A 25 17.26 -8.43 -5.53
C PHE A 25 16.47 -8.93 -4.32
N GLU A 26 16.91 -8.65 -3.11
CA GLU A 26 16.23 -9.08 -1.88
C GLU A 26 15.02 -8.21 -1.51
N SER A 27 15.10 -6.92 -1.82
CA SER A 27 14.10 -5.95 -1.36
C SER A 27 13.07 -5.59 -2.43
N VAL A 28 13.42 -5.69 -3.71
CA VAL A 28 12.55 -5.26 -4.81
C VAL A 28 12.04 -6.46 -5.57
N ALA A 29 10.74 -6.66 -5.54
CA ALA A 29 10.09 -7.61 -6.43
C ALA A 29 10.28 -7.16 -7.87
N ASP A 30 10.64 -8.10 -8.74
CA ASP A 30 10.92 -7.76 -10.13
C ASP A 30 11.88 -6.57 -10.23
N GLY A 31 13.04 -6.69 -9.53
CA GLY A 31 14.01 -5.61 -9.34
C GLY A 31 14.48 -4.95 -10.63
N TYR A 32 14.53 -5.73 -11.72
CA TYR A 32 14.82 -5.23 -13.07
C TYR A 32 13.75 -4.25 -13.60
N TYR A 33 12.52 -4.32 -13.09
CA TYR A 33 11.39 -3.49 -13.53
C TYR A 33 11.17 -2.28 -12.60
N TYR A 34 11.03 -2.51 -11.30
CA TYR A 34 10.68 -1.44 -10.36
C TYR A 34 11.85 -0.57 -9.93
N TYR A 35 13.05 -1.13 -9.86
CA TYR A 35 14.21 -0.36 -9.43
C TYR A 35 14.54 0.81 -10.36
N PRO A 36 14.60 0.65 -11.69
CA PRO A 36 14.78 1.78 -12.60
C PRO A 36 13.73 2.88 -12.39
N LEU A 37 12.47 2.51 -12.21
CA LEU A 37 11.37 3.47 -12.00
C LEU A 37 11.53 4.26 -10.70
N ILE A 38 11.91 3.60 -9.60
CA ILE A 38 12.22 4.25 -8.34
C ILE A 38 13.35 5.25 -8.53
N LYS A 39 14.41 4.85 -9.23
CA LYS A 39 15.57 5.69 -9.52
C LYS A 39 15.18 6.91 -10.36
N TYR A 40 14.50 6.71 -11.50
CA TYR A 40 14.08 7.81 -12.37
C TYR A 40 13.16 8.79 -11.66
N LEU A 41 12.18 8.29 -10.90
CA LEU A 41 11.28 9.14 -10.13
C LEU A 41 12.03 9.91 -9.03
N ALA A 42 13.05 9.32 -8.40
CA ALA A 42 13.88 9.98 -7.40
C ALA A 42 14.60 11.22 -7.95
N PHE A 43 14.98 11.22 -9.22
CA PHE A 43 15.63 12.35 -9.90
C PHE A 43 14.68 13.19 -10.74
N PHE A 44 13.36 12.90 -10.69
CA PHE A 44 12.33 13.56 -11.52
C PHE A 44 12.54 13.39 -13.03
N GLU A 45 13.23 12.33 -13.46
CA GLU A 45 13.46 11.99 -14.86
C GLU A 45 12.27 11.21 -15.42
N LEU A 46 11.10 11.83 -15.46
CA LEU A 46 9.82 11.17 -15.78
C LEU A 46 9.77 10.63 -17.22
N ASN A 47 10.57 11.20 -18.13
CA ASN A 47 10.60 10.79 -19.53
C ASN A 47 11.47 9.55 -19.80
N ASN A 48 12.22 9.08 -18.81
CA ASN A 48 13.16 7.97 -18.94
C ASN A 48 12.65 6.69 -18.28
N SER A 49 11.34 6.50 -18.22
CA SER A 49 10.79 5.27 -17.69
C SER A 49 11.13 4.11 -18.63
N PHE A 50 12.04 3.25 -18.20
CA PHE A 50 12.48 2.08 -18.95
C PHE A 50 11.48 0.95 -18.79
N ASP A 51 10.85 0.53 -19.88
CA ASP A 51 10.19 -0.75 -19.98
C ASP A 51 11.10 -1.72 -20.72
N PRO A 52 11.59 -2.79 -20.08
CA PRO A 52 12.44 -3.78 -20.71
C PRO A 52 11.77 -4.51 -21.88
N TYR A 53 10.44 -4.46 -21.96
CA TYR A 53 9.68 -5.14 -23.01
C TYR A 53 9.35 -4.24 -24.21
N ILE A 54 9.25 -2.93 -24.03
CA ILE A 54 8.76 -2.01 -25.07
C ILE A 54 9.85 -1.10 -25.61
N ASN A 55 10.99 -1.01 -24.90
CA ASN A 55 12.08 -0.10 -25.29
C ASN A 55 11.62 1.36 -25.44
N SER A 56 10.55 1.76 -24.73
CA SER A 56 9.96 3.08 -24.85
C SER A 56 10.49 3.99 -23.74
N LEU A 57 10.84 5.22 -24.10
CA LEU A 57 11.29 6.27 -23.17
C LEU A 57 10.10 7.03 -22.55
N LYS A 58 8.89 6.46 -22.57
CA LYS A 58 7.68 7.17 -22.19
C LYS A 58 7.24 6.83 -20.78
N ILE A 59 6.43 7.72 -20.21
CA ILE A 59 5.87 7.60 -18.85
C ILE A 59 5.02 6.34 -18.74
N ILE A 60 5.32 5.53 -17.73
CA ILE A 60 4.61 4.28 -17.43
C ILE A 60 3.56 4.53 -16.34
N PRO A 61 2.28 4.18 -16.55
CA PRO A 61 1.26 4.27 -15.52
C PRO A 61 1.47 3.16 -14.48
N LEU A 62 2.14 3.48 -13.41
CA LEU A 62 2.47 2.54 -12.35
C LEU A 62 1.75 2.89 -11.06
N PRO A 63 1.73 1.98 -10.09
CA PRO A 63 1.28 2.26 -8.74
C PRO A 63 2.14 3.34 -8.10
N LEU A 64 1.84 4.59 -8.46
CA LEU A 64 2.68 5.75 -8.27
C LEU A 64 2.96 6.04 -6.80
N SER A 65 1.96 5.90 -5.92
CA SER A 65 2.14 6.26 -4.50
C SER A 65 3.15 5.35 -3.78
N GLY A 66 3.13 4.04 -4.07
CA GLY A 66 4.08 3.10 -3.50
C GLY A 66 5.52 3.37 -3.99
N ILE A 67 5.67 3.59 -5.29
CA ILE A 67 6.98 3.90 -5.91
C ILE A 67 7.50 5.26 -5.44
N PHE A 68 6.62 6.25 -5.31
CA PHE A 68 6.99 7.59 -4.87
C PHE A 68 7.65 7.59 -3.48
N ILE A 69 7.09 6.87 -2.52
CA ILE A 69 7.70 6.76 -1.18
C ILE A 69 9.12 6.19 -1.27
N HIS A 70 9.30 5.11 -2.03
CA HIS A 70 10.62 4.51 -2.23
C HIS A 70 11.58 5.47 -2.93
N SER A 71 11.10 6.25 -3.89
CA SER A 71 11.90 7.22 -4.64
C SER A 71 12.39 8.37 -3.75
N VAL A 72 11.55 8.88 -2.86
CA VAL A 72 11.93 9.91 -1.89
C VAL A 72 13.04 9.40 -0.96
N PHE A 73 12.87 8.19 -0.41
CA PHE A 73 13.90 7.60 0.44
C PHE A 73 15.18 7.26 -0.33
N TYR A 74 15.06 6.76 -1.56
CA TYR A 74 16.20 6.47 -2.43
C TYR A 74 17.01 7.73 -2.76
N LYS A 75 16.35 8.86 -3.00
CA LYS A 75 17.01 10.15 -3.23
C LYS A 75 17.91 10.58 -2.06
N ILE A 76 17.48 10.26 -0.83
CA ILE A 76 18.18 10.67 0.40
C ILE A 76 19.29 9.65 0.77
N PHE A 77 18.98 8.37 0.71
CA PHE A 77 19.79 7.29 1.29
C PHE A 77 20.41 6.34 0.24
N GLY A 78 20.14 6.55 -1.06
CA GLY A 78 20.58 5.63 -2.09
C GLY A 78 20.07 4.21 -1.88
N TYR A 79 20.91 3.21 -2.11
CA TYR A 79 20.54 1.80 -1.94
C TYR A 79 20.12 1.43 -0.51
N SER A 80 20.68 2.09 0.50
CA SER A 80 20.32 1.86 1.90
C SER A 80 18.87 2.19 2.22
N ALA A 81 18.21 2.98 1.36
CA ALA A 81 16.78 3.32 1.48
C ALA A 81 15.89 2.10 1.62
N PHE A 82 16.17 1.03 0.87
CA PHE A 82 15.36 -0.19 0.91
C PHE A 82 15.43 -0.88 2.27
N ILE A 83 16.63 -0.92 2.86
CA ILE A 83 16.84 -1.49 4.20
C ILE A 83 16.13 -0.61 5.25
N ILE A 84 16.34 0.71 5.17
CA ILE A 84 15.73 1.67 6.10
C ILE A 84 14.20 1.59 6.04
N LEU A 85 13.63 1.54 4.83
CA LEU A 85 12.19 1.43 4.66
C LEU A 85 11.64 0.10 5.19
N GLU A 86 12.37 -1.00 5.05
CA GLU A 86 11.97 -2.30 5.62
C GLU A 86 11.82 -2.19 7.15
N PHE A 87 12.82 -1.64 7.86
CA PHE A 87 12.74 -1.45 9.30
C PHE A 87 11.66 -0.45 9.72
N PHE A 88 11.53 0.63 8.96
CA PHE A 88 10.52 1.64 9.21
C PHE A 88 9.10 1.08 9.03
N ALA A 89 8.88 0.28 7.99
CA ALA A 89 7.60 -0.39 7.77
C ALA A 89 7.26 -1.36 8.90
N ILE A 90 8.23 -2.19 9.34
CA ILE A 90 8.03 -3.11 10.48
C ILE A 90 7.60 -2.32 11.72
N PHE A 91 8.29 -1.21 12.01
CA PHE A 91 7.94 -0.38 13.15
C PHE A 91 6.52 0.19 13.04
N ILE A 92 6.15 0.72 11.87
CA ILE A 92 4.80 1.26 11.65
C ILE A 92 3.75 0.16 11.75
N PHE A 93 3.97 -1.03 11.19
CA PHE A 93 3.05 -2.15 11.31
C PHE A 93 2.80 -2.52 12.77
N LEU A 94 3.84 -2.71 13.55
CA LEU A 94 3.72 -3.04 14.97
C LEU A 94 2.98 -1.94 15.74
N PHE A 95 3.30 -0.68 15.44
CA PHE A 95 2.63 0.47 16.04
C PHE A 95 1.13 0.50 15.70
N LEU A 96 0.77 0.30 14.43
CA LEU A 96 -0.63 0.29 13.99
C LEU A 96 -1.40 -0.87 14.63
N PHE A 97 -0.84 -2.08 14.64
CA PHE A 97 -1.47 -3.23 15.28
C PHE A 97 -1.67 -2.99 16.77
N TYR A 98 -0.64 -2.50 17.46
CA TYR A 98 -0.76 -2.15 18.87
C TYR A 98 -1.89 -1.12 19.10
N LYS A 99 -1.95 -0.05 18.29
CA LYS A 99 -3.00 0.97 18.42
C LYS A 99 -4.40 0.45 18.10
N ILE A 100 -4.54 -0.45 17.14
CA ILE A 100 -5.82 -1.09 16.81
C ILE A 100 -6.24 -2.00 17.97
N PHE A 101 -5.34 -2.86 18.45
CA PHE A 101 -5.66 -3.80 19.54
C PHE A 101 -5.87 -3.09 20.87
N SER A 102 -5.12 -2.04 21.20
CA SER A 102 -5.30 -1.26 22.44
C SER A 102 -6.67 -0.57 22.54
N TYR A 103 -7.45 -0.60 21.46
CA TYR A 103 -8.84 -0.18 21.49
C TYR A 103 -9.76 -1.22 22.15
N PHE A 104 -9.45 -2.50 22.00
CA PHE A 104 -10.29 -3.62 22.41
C PHE A 104 -9.75 -4.38 23.62
N PHE A 105 -8.44 -4.33 23.86
CA PHE A 105 -7.73 -5.17 24.83
C PHE A 105 -6.87 -4.34 25.78
N LEU A 106 -6.42 -4.94 26.86
CA LEU A 106 -5.46 -4.34 27.79
C LEU A 106 -4.10 -4.13 27.11
N GLU A 107 -3.27 -3.26 27.67
CA GLU A 107 -2.00 -2.87 27.08
C GLU A 107 -1.09 -4.07 26.78
N ASN A 108 -0.87 -4.94 27.79
CA ASN A 108 -0.05 -6.13 27.63
C ASN A 108 -0.57 -7.11 26.59
N GLU A 109 -1.90 -7.33 26.56
CA GLU A 109 -2.55 -8.19 25.58
C GLU A 109 -2.37 -7.61 24.16
N SER A 110 -2.51 -6.30 24.01
CA SER A 110 -2.34 -5.60 22.74
C SER A 110 -0.93 -5.72 22.19
N ILE A 111 0.09 -5.68 23.05
CA ILE A 111 1.49 -5.90 22.65
C ILE A 111 1.66 -7.34 22.15
N VAL A 112 1.19 -8.33 22.94
CA VAL A 112 1.31 -9.76 22.58
C VAL A 112 0.59 -10.05 21.26
N LEU A 113 -0.65 -9.58 21.12
CA LEU A 113 -1.44 -9.78 19.89
C LEU A 113 -0.80 -9.13 18.67
N SER A 114 -0.19 -7.95 18.83
CA SER A 114 0.51 -7.26 17.74
C SER A 114 1.75 -8.03 17.28
N LEU A 115 2.53 -8.54 18.20
CA LEU A 115 3.69 -9.37 17.90
C LEU A 115 3.27 -10.70 17.28
N PHE A 116 2.22 -11.32 17.81
CA PHE A 116 1.69 -12.58 17.29
C PHE A 116 1.17 -12.42 15.86
N LEU A 117 0.35 -11.40 15.59
CA LEU A 117 -0.15 -11.13 14.24
C LEU A 117 0.99 -10.89 13.25
N PHE A 118 2.02 -10.16 13.68
CA PHE A 118 3.19 -9.92 12.83
C PHE A 118 4.02 -11.19 12.60
N ALA A 119 4.02 -12.14 13.54
CA ALA A 119 4.75 -13.38 13.45
C ALA A 119 3.99 -14.49 12.66
N ILE A 120 2.68 -14.33 12.41
CA ILE A 120 1.86 -15.36 11.75
C ILE A 120 2.48 -15.93 10.48
N PRO A 121 3.01 -15.14 9.50
CA PRO A 121 3.60 -15.72 8.29
C PRO A 121 4.79 -16.61 8.59
N SER A 122 5.63 -16.21 9.56
CA SER A 122 6.79 -17.02 9.98
C SER A 122 6.37 -18.30 10.71
N ILE A 123 5.33 -18.20 11.55
CA ILE A 123 4.77 -19.38 12.25
C ILE A 123 4.21 -20.39 11.26
N ILE A 124 3.45 -19.93 10.26
CA ILE A 124 2.90 -20.78 9.19
C ILE A 124 4.01 -21.49 8.43
N ALA A 125 5.08 -20.76 8.10
CA ALA A 125 6.23 -21.34 7.40
C ALA A 125 6.94 -22.40 8.24
N ILE A 126 7.14 -22.16 9.55
CA ILE A 126 7.79 -23.11 10.47
C ILE A 126 6.94 -24.37 10.66
N LEU A 127 5.64 -24.23 10.81
CA LEU A 127 4.71 -25.35 11.03
C LEU A 127 4.39 -26.14 9.76
N ASN A 128 4.89 -25.70 8.62
CA ASN A 128 4.67 -26.32 7.29
C ASN A 128 3.16 -26.54 6.97
N ILE A 129 2.30 -25.60 7.40
CA ILE A 129 0.84 -25.66 7.26
C ILE A 129 0.41 -25.05 5.91
N GLU A 130 1.29 -25.02 4.93
CA GLU A 130 1.07 -24.37 3.63
C GLU A 130 -0.06 -25.02 2.80
N ASN A 131 -0.43 -26.25 3.13
CA ASN A 131 -1.46 -27.03 2.42
C ASN A 131 -2.91 -26.64 2.79
N LEU A 132 -3.12 -25.80 3.79
CA LEU A 132 -4.47 -25.35 4.14
C LEU A 132 -4.95 -24.26 3.18
N PRO A 133 -6.17 -24.41 2.62
CA PRO A 133 -6.75 -23.38 1.77
C PRO A 133 -6.78 -22.03 2.54
N TYR A 134 -6.49 -20.96 1.85
CA TYR A 134 -6.38 -19.56 2.38
C TYR A 134 -5.13 -19.21 3.19
N ILE A 135 -4.33 -20.17 3.68
CA ILE A 135 -3.09 -19.85 4.42
C ILE A 135 -2.03 -19.26 3.50
N ASN A 136 -1.93 -19.74 2.26
CA ASN A 136 -1.08 -19.11 1.26
C ASN A 136 -1.44 -17.64 0.96
N LEU A 137 -2.71 -17.29 1.06
CA LEU A 137 -3.18 -15.92 0.97
C LEU A 137 -2.69 -15.05 2.14
N LEU A 138 -2.72 -15.58 3.36
CA LEU A 138 -2.18 -14.90 4.55
C LEU A 138 -0.66 -14.75 4.47
N LYS A 139 0.05 -15.78 3.97
CA LYS A 139 1.51 -15.76 3.82
C LYS A 139 1.97 -14.75 2.77
N SER A 140 1.27 -14.66 1.63
CA SER A 140 1.72 -13.89 0.47
C SER A 140 1.23 -12.44 0.45
N ASN A 141 0.11 -12.12 1.09
CA ASN A 141 -0.58 -10.87 0.81
C ASN A 141 -0.63 -9.87 1.96
N PHE A 142 -0.40 -10.27 3.22
CA PHE A 142 -0.64 -9.35 4.32
C PHE A 142 0.54 -8.43 4.65
N TYR A 143 1.77 -8.93 4.66
CA TYR A 143 2.94 -8.12 5.03
C TYR A 143 4.26 -8.60 4.45
N THR A 144 4.27 -9.01 3.21
CA THR A 144 5.57 -9.18 2.57
C THR A 144 6.21 -7.80 2.48
N LEU A 145 7.35 -7.65 3.08
CA LEU A 145 8.18 -6.45 3.02
C LEU A 145 8.75 -6.21 1.61
N ARG A 146 8.11 -6.78 0.63
CA ARG A 146 8.48 -6.75 -0.78
C ARG A 146 8.05 -5.43 -1.43
N VAL A 147 9.01 -4.74 -1.99
CA VAL A 147 8.81 -3.46 -2.70
C VAL A 147 8.36 -3.72 -4.14
N PRO A 148 7.53 -2.93 -4.72
CA PRO A 148 6.70 -1.84 -4.18
C PRO A 148 5.40 -2.34 -3.56
N ARG A 149 5.10 -3.59 -3.74
CA ARG A 149 3.90 -4.28 -3.28
C ARG A 149 4.31 -5.51 -2.46
N PRO A 150 3.56 -5.87 -1.47
CA PRO A 150 2.38 -5.27 -0.85
C PRO A 150 2.71 -4.33 0.31
N MET A 151 3.99 -4.11 0.67
CA MET A 151 4.41 -3.41 1.88
C MET A 151 3.69 -2.07 2.08
N ILE A 152 3.85 -1.12 1.16
CA ILE A 152 3.25 0.22 1.30
C ILE A 152 1.72 0.16 1.24
N ASN A 153 1.17 -0.70 0.40
CA ASN A 153 -0.27 -0.88 0.31
C ASN A 153 -0.88 -1.40 1.62
N SER A 154 -0.18 -2.34 2.27
CA SER A 154 -0.61 -2.86 3.56
C SER A 154 -0.55 -1.78 4.65
N LEU A 155 0.44 -0.88 4.62
CA LEU A 155 0.48 0.27 5.52
C LEU A 155 -0.73 1.19 5.32
N TYR A 156 -1.15 1.45 4.07
CA TYR A 156 -2.37 2.23 3.81
C TYR A 156 -3.60 1.53 4.38
N LEU A 157 -3.77 0.25 4.11
CA LEU A 157 -4.88 -0.54 4.61
C LEU A 157 -4.95 -0.52 6.15
N PHE A 158 -3.85 -0.79 6.85
CA PHE A 158 -3.86 -0.79 8.32
C PHE A 158 -3.99 0.61 8.91
N THR A 159 -3.50 1.64 8.23
CA THR A 159 -3.74 3.04 8.61
C THR A 159 -5.22 3.40 8.44
N PHE A 160 -5.86 2.92 7.36
CA PHE A 160 -7.29 3.06 7.16
C PHE A 160 -8.10 2.37 8.28
N VAL A 161 -7.77 1.11 8.62
CA VAL A 161 -8.44 0.38 9.71
C VAL A 161 -8.29 1.14 11.03
N TYR A 162 -7.08 1.62 11.35
CA TYR A 162 -6.85 2.44 12.54
C TYR A 162 -7.68 3.73 12.53
N LEU A 163 -7.81 4.37 11.37
CA LEU A 163 -8.64 5.57 11.21
C LEU A 163 -10.12 5.27 11.49
N LEU A 164 -10.65 4.12 11.02
CA LEU A 164 -12.02 3.70 11.35
C LEU A 164 -12.20 3.50 12.86
N VAL A 165 -11.24 2.88 13.53
CA VAL A 165 -11.25 2.70 14.98
C VAL A 165 -11.27 4.07 15.70
N LEU A 166 -10.50 5.04 15.22
CA LEU A 166 -10.55 6.40 15.77
C LEU A 166 -11.88 7.12 15.50
N MET A 167 -12.46 6.90 14.31
CA MET A 167 -13.77 7.48 13.96
C MET A 167 -14.89 6.88 14.81
N GLU A 168 -14.79 5.61 15.22
CA GLU A 168 -15.80 4.96 16.03
C GLU A 168 -15.99 5.63 17.39
N LYS A 169 -14.93 6.13 18.01
CA LYS A 169 -14.95 6.84 19.29
C LYS A 169 -15.72 8.17 19.25
N ASP A 170 -15.82 8.80 18.09
CA ASP A 170 -16.39 10.12 17.97
C ASP A 170 -17.92 10.06 17.91
N LYS A 171 -18.62 10.86 18.68
CA LYS A 171 -20.07 11.09 18.49
C LYS A 171 -20.35 11.82 17.17
N ILE A 172 -19.50 12.80 16.85
CA ILE A 172 -19.47 13.54 15.57
C ILE A 172 -18.04 13.35 15.04
N ILE A 173 -17.89 12.78 13.85
CA ILE A 173 -16.57 12.49 13.28
C ILE A 173 -15.85 13.81 12.99
N ASP A 174 -14.62 13.94 13.54
CA ASP A 174 -13.79 15.14 13.34
C ASP A 174 -13.41 15.30 11.85
N LYS A 175 -13.43 16.55 11.37
CA LYS A 175 -13.03 16.93 10.01
C LYS A 175 -11.64 16.46 9.62
N ARG A 176 -10.69 16.43 10.56
CA ARG A 176 -9.33 15.95 10.32
C ARG A 176 -9.32 14.48 9.88
N LYS A 177 -10.19 13.65 10.45
CA LYS A 177 -10.30 12.23 10.10
C LYS A 177 -10.83 12.05 8.68
N PHE A 178 -11.73 12.93 8.21
CA PHE A 178 -12.18 12.94 6.83
C PHE A 178 -11.09 13.36 5.83
N ILE A 179 -10.22 14.30 6.21
CA ILE A 179 -9.05 14.67 5.40
C ILE A 179 -8.13 13.46 5.24
N PHE A 180 -7.75 12.82 6.35
CA PHE A 180 -6.90 11.64 6.32
C PHE A 180 -7.53 10.48 5.55
N LEU A 181 -8.84 10.28 5.69
CA LEU A 181 -9.58 9.29 4.91
C LEU A 181 -9.43 9.54 3.40
N GLY A 182 -9.66 10.76 2.95
CA GLY A 182 -9.49 11.11 1.54
C GLY A 182 -8.08 10.84 1.02
N ILE A 183 -7.06 11.23 1.78
CA ILE A 183 -5.65 11.02 1.43
C ILE A 183 -5.33 9.51 1.33
N ILE A 184 -5.73 8.72 2.33
CA ILE A 184 -5.47 7.28 2.35
C ILE A 184 -6.14 6.59 1.18
N LEU A 185 -7.44 6.85 0.95
CA LEU A 185 -8.18 6.28 -0.18
C LEU A 185 -7.55 6.66 -1.53
N GLY A 186 -7.07 7.91 -1.69
CA GLY A 186 -6.38 8.34 -2.89
C GLY A 186 -5.04 7.62 -3.11
N PHE A 187 -4.27 7.42 -2.04
CA PHE A 187 -3.02 6.67 -2.11
C PHE A 187 -3.25 5.18 -2.35
N SER A 188 -4.27 4.58 -1.74
CA SER A 188 -4.66 3.20 -2.00
C SER A 188 -5.08 3.00 -3.46
N LEU A 189 -5.90 3.89 -4.02
CA LEU A 189 -6.30 3.84 -5.42
C LEU A 189 -5.09 3.96 -6.37
N SER A 190 -4.19 4.90 -6.10
CA SER A 190 -2.99 5.13 -6.92
C SER A 190 -1.88 4.09 -6.70
N SER A 191 -2.04 3.17 -5.77
CA SER A 191 -1.09 2.11 -5.48
C SER A 191 -1.62 0.72 -5.81
N PHE A 192 -2.75 0.34 -5.22
CA PHE A 192 -3.35 -0.98 -5.41
C PHE A 192 -4.87 -0.91 -5.36
N PHE A 193 -5.49 -0.85 -6.52
CA PHE A 193 -6.90 -0.62 -6.72
C PHE A 193 -7.83 -1.54 -5.89
N TYR A 194 -7.44 -2.81 -5.71
CA TYR A 194 -8.25 -3.74 -4.91
C TYR A 194 -8.37 -3.31 -3.45
N PHE A 195 -7.31 -2.76 -2.85
CA PHE A 195 -7.39 -2.24 -1.48
C PHE A 195 -8.30 -1.03 -1.40
N PHE A 196 -8.26 -0.15 -2.39
CA PHE A 196 -9.21 0.96 -2.46
C PHE A 196 -10.67 0.48 -2.47
N ILE A 197 -11.00 -0.56 -3.26
CA ILE A 197 -12.36 -1.11 -3.26
C ILE A 197 -12.74 -1.65 -1.88
N ILE A 198 -11.85 -2.41 -1.24
CA ILE A 198 -12.07 -2.97 0.09
C ILE A 198 -12.26 -1.84 1.10
N GLU A 199 -11.39 -0.83 1.10
CA GLU A 199 -11.44 0.31 2.00
C GLU A 199 -12.71 1.15 1.81
N ALA A 200 -13.05 1.49 0.57
CA ALA A 200 -14.26 2.25 0.26
C ALA A 200 -15.53 1.49 0.69
N THR A 201 -15.58 0.19 0.40
CA THR A 201 -16.71 -0.67 0.80
C THR A 201 -16.79 -0.79 2.31
N ALA A 202 -15.65 -1.04 2.99
CA ALA A 202 -15.59 -1.11 4.44
C ALA A 202 -16.00 0.21 5.11
N PHE A 203 -15.63 1.36 4.52
CA PHE A 203 -16.07 2.66 5.02
C PHE A 203 -17.59 2.85 4.92
N LEU A 204 -18.20 2.45 3.81
CA LEU A 204 -19.67 2.48 3.67
C LEU A 204 -20.34 1.62 4.74
N PHE A 205 -19.89 0.38 4.93
CA PHE A 205 -20.42 -0.49 5.98
C PHE A 205 -20.22 0.08 7.38
N PHE A 206 -19.05 0.69 7.64
CA PHE A 206 -18.78 1.39 8.90
C PHE A 206 -19.79 2.52 9.15
N LEU A 207 -20.13 3.33 8.15
CA LEU A 207 -21.11 4.40 8.29
C LEU A 207 -22.52 3.85 8.57
N PHE A 208 -22.93 2.77 7.89
CA PHE A 208 -24.18 2.09 8.18
C PHE A 208 -24.22 1.53 9.60
N TYR A 209 -23.17 0.86 10.04
CA TYR A 209 -23.04 0.34 11.40
C TYR A 209 -23.14 1.45 12.44
N LYS A 210 -22.37 2.53 12.25
CA LYS A 210 -22.26 3.64 13.21
C LYS A 210 -23.55 4.45 13.33
N PHE A 211 -24.20 4.76 12.23
CA PHE A 211 -25.35 5.65 12.18
C PHE A 211 -26.70 4.94 12.07
N LYS A 212 -26.70 3.64 11.81
CA LYS A 212 -27.92 2.79 11.72
C LYS A 212 -29.00 3.47 10.85
N PHE A 213 -30.23 3.54 11.36
CA PHE A 213 -31.35 4.16 10.64
C PHE A 213 -31.19 5.66 10.36
N ASN A 214 -30.30 6.35 11.06
CA ASN A 214 -30.04 7.78 10.86
C ASN A 214 -28.93 8.05 9.84
N PHE A 215 -28.50 7.04 9.07
CA PHE A 215 -27.38 7.10 8.15
C PHE A 215 -27.46 8.29 7.19
N LEU A 216 -28.55 8.42 6.42
CA LEU A 216 -28.71 9.50 5.45
C LEU A 216 -28.73 10.90 6.11
N LYS A 217 -29.47 11.03 7.25
CA LYS A 217 -29.51 12.28 7.99
C LYS A 217 -28.11 12.68 8.46
N LYS A 218 -27.31 11.74 8.97
CA LYS A 218 -25.94 12.01 9.44
C LYS A 218 -24.96 12.35 8.31
N ILE A 219 -25.11 11.76 7.15
CA ILE A 219 -24.36 12.17 5.95
C ILE A 219 -24.69 13.61 5.58
N ILE A 220 -25.98 13.98 5.56
CA ILE A 220 -26.41 15.34 5.25
C ILE A 220 -25.89 16.34 6.31
N GLU A 221 -25.96 16.00 7.59
CA GLU A 221 -25.42 16.84 8.66
C GLU A 221 -23.91 17.07 8.53
N GLN A 222 -23.17 16.10 8.01
CA GLN A 222 -21.71 16.16 7.86
C GLN A 222 -21.24 16.34 6.41
N TYR A 223 -22.11 16.78 5.50
CA TYR A 223 -21.80 16.85 4.06
C TYR A 223 -20.53 17.63 3.75
N LYS A 224 -20.22 18.70 4.50
CA LYS A 224 -18.99 19.49 4.33
C LYS A 224 -17.73 18.66 4.59
N ASN A 225 -17.77 17.76 5.57
CA ASN A 225 -16.67 16.87 5.90
C ASN A 225 -16.48 15.79 4.80
N PHE A 226 -17.60 15.27 4.25
CA PHE A 226 -17.55 14.37 3.11
C PHE A 226 -16.98 15.05 1.86
N LEU A 227 -17.41 16.27 1.54
CA LEU A 227 -16.86 17.06 0.44
C LEU A 227 -15.34 17.31 0.65
N LEU A 228 -14.94 17.60 1.87
CA LEU A 228 -13.53 17.76 2.21
C LEU A 228 -12.74 16.46 1.97
N SER A 229 -13.29 15.30 2.35
CA SER A 229 -12.68 14.00 2.07
C SER A 229 -12.53 13.76 0.56
N ILE A 230 -13.58 14.04 -0.22
CA ILE A 230 -13.55 13.92 -1.69
C ILE A 230 -12.49 14.85 -2.29
N PHE A 231 -12.41 16.08 -1.81
CA PHE A 231 -11.41 17.04 -2.27
C PHE A 231 -9.97 16.53 -2.05
N PHE A 232 -9.66 16.06 -0.85
CA PHE A 232 -8.33 15.50 -0.56
C PHE A 232 -8.07 14.18 -1.28
N PHE A 233 -9.08 13.37 -1.52
CA PHE A 233 -8.99 12.20 -2.38
C PHE A 233 -8.59 12.59 -3.81
N LEU A 234 -9.27 13.58 -4.41
CA LEU A 234 -8.95 14.05 -5.76
C LEU A 234 -7.54 14.64 -5.86
N ILE A 235 -7.11 15.41 -4.86
CA ILE A 235 -5.73 15.91 -4.83
C ILE A 235 -4.72 14.75 -4.75
N SER A 236 -4.99 13.75 -3.92
CA SER A 236 -4.07 12.63 -3.71
C SER A 236 -3.94 11.72 -4.93
N ILE A 237 -4.99 11.59 -5.73
CA ILE A 237 -4.94 10.79 -6.95
C ILE A 237 -4.49 11.59 -8.18
N LEU A 238 -4.47 12.92 -8.12
CA LEU A 238 -4.17 13.77 -9.27
C LEU A 238 -2.84 13.42 -9.97
N PRO A 239 -1.72 13.22 -9.27
CA PRO A 239 -0.46 12.84 -9.92
C PRO A 239 -0.57 11.52 -10.69
N PHE A 240 -1.34 10.56 -10.15
CA PHE A 240 -1.59 9.28 -10.79
C PHE A 240 -2.46 9.42 -12.05
N VAL A 241 -3.55 10.18 -11.98
CA VAL A 241 -4.43 10.44 -13.12
C VAL A 241 -3.66 11.15 -14.23
N LEU A 242 -2.85 12.15 -13.90
CA LEU A 242 -1.98 12.83 -14.89
C LEU A 242 -0.99 11.87 -15.52
N ASN A 243 -0.39 11.00 -14.73
CA ASN A 243 0.54 9.98 -15.24
C ASN A 243 -0.16 9.01 -16.21
N VAL A 244 -1.37 8.58 -15.90
CA VAL A 244 -2.17 7.71 -16.79
C VAL A 244 -2.57 8.42 -18.08
N LEU A 245 -2.99 9.68 -17.99
CA LEU A 245 -3.38 10.48 -19.17
C LEU A 245 -2.21 10.78 -20.11
N LEU A 246 -1.01 10.89 -19.57
CA LEU A 246 0.21 11.15 -20.34
C LEU A 246 0.87 9.87 -20.87
N ALA A 247 0.43 8.71 -20.39
CA ALA A 247 0.95 7.42 -20.84
C ALA A 247 0.44 7.04 -22.24
N GLU A 248 1.24 6.29 -22.97
CA GLU A 248 0.81 5.76 -24.26
C GLU A 248 -0.31 4.73 -24.13
N LYS A 249 -1.22 4.69 -25.13
CA LYS A 249 -2.33 3.73 -25.18
C LYS A 249 -1.84 2.27 -25.11
N ASP A 250 -0.81 1.92 -25.85
CA ASP A 250 -0.25 0.57 -25.91
C ASP A 250 0.24 0.08 -24.55
N PHE A 251 0.65 1.00 -23.69
CA PHE A 251 1.11 0.70 -22.35
C PHE A 251 -0.05 0.47 -21.37
N THR A 252 -1.11 1.27 -21.49
CA THR A 252 -2.34 1.11 -20.69
C THR A 252 -3.05 -0.19 -21.01
N GLU A 253 -3.02 -0.63 -22.27
CA GLU A 253 -3.60 -1.90 -22.69
C GLU A 253 -2.84 -3.13 -22.16
N ARG A 254 -1.53 -3.07 -22.09
CA ARG A 254 -0.68 -4.18 -21.57
C ARG A 254 -0.71 -4.32 -20.06
N GLN A 255 -0.78 -3.22 -19.35
CA GLN A 255 -0.90 -3.26 -17.91
C GLN A 255 -2.36 -3.53 -17.51
N CYS A 256 -2.85 -4.73 -17.70
CA CYS A 256 -4.18 -5.21 -17.23
C CYS A 256 -4.61 -4.73 -15.83
N VAL A 257 -3.74 -4.00 -15.12
CA VAL A 257 -4.00 -3.31 -13.86
C VAL A 257 -5.14 -2.31 -14.00
N PHE A 258 -5.34 -1.75 -15.20
CA PHE A 258 -6.42 -0.82 -15.52
C PHE A 258 -7.51 -1.42 -16.41
N ASN A 259 -7.38 -2.67 -16.84
CA ASN A 259 -8.48 -3.44 -17.36
C ASN A 259 -9.48 -3.72 -16.24
N LEU A 260 -10.09 -2.66 -15.75
CA LEU A 260 -11.22 -2.61 -14.83
C LEU A 260 -12.48 -3.24 -15.45
N GLY A 261 -12.33 -4.16 -16.40
CA GLY A 261 -13.45 -4.78 -17.11
C GLY A 261 -14.14 -3.85 -18.12
N PHE A 262 -13.64 -2.63 -18.35
CA PHE A 262 -14.22 -1.74 -19.36
C PHE A 262 -14.04 -2.27 -20.78
N GLU A 263 -12.97 -3.02 -21.07
CA GLU A 263 -12.79 -3.70 -22.35
C GLU A 263 -13.59 -4.99 -22.47
N LYS A 264 -13.92 -5.66 -21.37
CA LYS A 264 -14.82 -6.83 -21.42
C LYS A 264 -16.23 -6.47 -21.86
N LYS A 265 -16.63 -5.19 -21.82
CA LYS A 265 -17.88 -4.76 -22.45
C LYS A 265 -17.88 -4.96 -23.95
N LYS A 266 -16.75 -4.89 -24.62
CA LYS A 266 -16.65 -5.20 -26.05
C LYS A 266 -16.85 -6.68 -26.31
N ILE A 267 -16.26 -7.54 -25.48
CA ILE A 267 -16.40 -9.00 -25.59
C ILE A 267 -17.82 -9.50 -25.24
N LEU A 268 -18.54 -8.79 -24.36
CA LEU A 268 -19.93 -9.13 -23.96
C LEU A 268 -20.98 -8.58 -24.93
N LEU A 269 -20.64 -7.64 -25.81
CA LEU A 269 -21.54 -7.08 -26.84
C LEU A 269 -21.32 -7.73 -28.21
N ASP A 270 -20.24 -8.48 -28.42
CA ASP A 270 -19.93 -9.20 -29.65
C ASP A 270 -20.31 -10.71 -29.57
N HIS A 271 -21.01 -11.12 -28.51
CA HIS A 271 -21.70 -12.41 -28.34
C HIS A 271 -23.18 -12.17 -28.01
#